data_079d2efcf18e91dce0a7171da408ba8f
#
_entry.id   079d2efcf18e91dce0a7171da408ba8f
#
_cell.length_a   1.000
_cell.length_b   1.000
_cell.length_c   1.000
_cell.angle_alpha   90.00
_cell.angle_beta   90.00
_cell.angle_gamma   90.00
#
_symmetry.space_group_name_H-M   'P 1'
#
loop_
_entity.id
_entity.type
_entity.pdbx_description
1 polymer ?
#
loop_
_entity_poly.entity_id
_entity_poly.type
_entity_poly.pdbx_seq_one_letter_code
_entity_poly.pdbx_strand_id
1 'polypeptide(L)'
;TLFRSALSGRSANRGECAQYCRLPYSLIDADGKEIVSGKHLLSLKDMNRGEYLEELLDAGVSSLKIEGRLKDVSYVKNVTAWYRKKLDAILARRPEYRRASAGHSTYTFEPVAEKSFNRGFTPFLWKERTKDITSFDTPKSLGEPVGTVKELKGNSFTIAGLKQLNNGDGLTFFNEKGDRK
;
A
#
# COMPACT_ATOMS: atom_id res chain seq x y z
N THR A 1 -2.96 -12.99 16.88
CA THR A 1 -1.79 -12.80 17.76
C THR A 1 -1.39 -14.04 18.52
N LEU A 2 -2.32 -14.76 19.16
CA LEU A 2 -2.03 -16.04 19.86
C LEU A 2 -1.42 -17.08 18.92
N PHE A 3 -1.99 -17.26 17.74
CA PHE A 3 -1.46 -18.17 16.73
C PHE A 3 0.00 -17.85 16.34
N ARG A 4 0.31 -16.56 16.14
CA ARG A 4 1.68 -16.13 15.79
C ARG A 4 2.67 -16.38 16.92
N SER A 5 2.26 -16.16 18.17
CA SER A 5 3.11 -16.46 19.34
C SER A 5 3.37 -17.95 19.50
N ALA A 6 2.36 -18.79 19.21
CA ALA A 6 2.50 -20.24 19.27
C ALA A 6 3.49 -20.80 18.23
N LEU A 7 3.57 -20.20 17.04
CA LEU A 7 4.48 -20.65 15.97
C LEU A 7 5.95 -20.29 16.19
N SER A 8 6.26 -19.16 16.86
CA SER A 8 7.63 -18.65 16.92
C SER A 8 8.06 -18.13 18.30
N GLY A 9 7.16 -18.12 19.29
CA GLY A 9 7.41 -17.44 20.56
C GLY A 9 7.47 -15.91 20.47
N ARG A 10 7.43 -15.32 19.26
CA ARG A 10 7.47 -13.87 19.02
C ARG A 10 6.07 -13.27 19.04
N SER A 11 5.88 -12.19 19.80
CA SER A 11 4.58 -11.53 19.94
C SER A 11 4.51 -10.21 19.19
N ALA A 12 3.53 -10.07 18.29
CA ALA A 12 3.27 -8.80 17.61
C ALA A 12 2.85 -7.68 18.60
N ASN A 13 2.19 -8.04 19.71
CA ASN A 13 1.82 -7.10 20.77
C ASN A 13 3.02 -6.51 21.50
N ARG A 14 4.14 -7.25 21.52
CA ARG A 14 5.43 -6.80 22.09
C ARG A 14 6.34 -6.15 21.05
N GLY A 15 5.84 -5.87 19.86
CA GLY A 15 6.64 -5.29 18.78
C GLY A 15 7.48 -6.29 17.98
N GLU A 16 7.44 -7.57 18.29
CA GLU A 16 8.30 -8.62 17.74
C GLU A 16 7.61 -9.42 16.62
N CYS A 17 6.83 -8.76 15.78
CA CYS A 17 6.09 -9.43 14.71
C CYS A 17 7.02 -10.16 13.74
N ALA A 18 6.85 -11.49 13.63
CA ALA A 18 7.61 -12.32 12.70
C ALA A 18 7.14 -12.26 11.24
N GLN A 19 6.11 -11.48 10.97
CA GLN A 19 5.53 -11.26 9.62
C GLN A 19 5.14 -12.53 8.85
N TYR A 20 4.66 -13.55 9.51
CA TYR A 20 4.18 -14.78 8.86
C TYR A 20 3.17 -14.53 7.73
N CYS A 21 2.36 -13.49 7.84
CA CYS A 21 1.44 -13.09 6.77
C CYS A 21 2.16 -12.62 5.49
N ARG A 22 3.49 -12.52 5.48
CA ARG A 22 4.29 -12.12 4.32
C ARG A 22 5.08 -13.27 3.70
N LEU A 23 5.01 -14.45 4.29
CA LEU A 23 5.63 -15.65 3.73
C LEU A 23 4.81 -16.21 2.56
N PRO A 24 5.45 -16.96 1.65
CA PRO A 24 4.72 -17.72 0.64
C PRO A 24 4.03 -18.91 1.28
N TYR A 25 2.86 -19.26 0.77
CA TYR A 25 2.04 -20.40 1.18
C TYR A 25 1.49 -21.13 -0.03
N SER A 26 1.20 -22.42 0.15
CA SER A 26 0.36 -23.19 -0.76
C SER A 26 -1.06 -23.32 -0.18
N LEU A 27 -2.05 -23.26 -1.04
CA LEU A 27 -3.44 -23.56 -0.73
C LEU A 27 -3.74 -24.97 -1.17
N ILE A 28 -4.18 -25.79 -0.22
CA ILE A 28 -4.54 -27.19 -0.43
C ILE A 28 -6.03 -27.35 -0.10
N ASP A 29 -6.78 -28.05 -0.94
CA ASP A 29 -8.19 -28.35 -0.69
C ASP A 29 -8.38 -29.50 0.32
N ALA A 30 -9.63 -29.85 0.59
CA ALA A 30 -9.98 -30.90 1.54
C ALA A 30 -9.51 -32.32 1.11
N ASP A 31 -9.31 -32.51 -0.17
CA ASP A 31 -8.85 -33.77 -0.77
C ASP A 31 -7.32 -33.86 -0.87
N GLY A 32 -6.59 -32.85 -0.39
CA GLY A 32 -5.14 -32.78 -0.39
C GLY A 32 -4.54 -32.27 -1.72
N LYS A 33 -5.36 -31.78 -2.65
CA LYS A 33 -4.92 -31.24 -3.92
C LYS A 33 -4.43 -29.80 -3.76
N GLU A 34 -3.24 -29.50 -4.27
CA GLU A 34 -2.69 -28.15 -4.32
C GLU A 34 -3.46 -27.31 -5.36
N ILE A 35 -4.09 -26.23 -4.90
CA ILE A 35 -4.84 -25.26 -5.72
C ILE A 35 -3.93 -24.12 -6.14
N VAL A 36 -3.10 -23.62 -5.21
CA VAL A 36 -2.15 -22.53 -5.43
C VAL A 36 -0.85 -22.87 -4.71
N SER A 37 0.29 -22.68 -5.37
CA SER A 37 1.61 -22.97 -4.82
C SER A 37 2.46 -21.71 -4.66
N GLY A 38 3.13 -21.57 -3.51
CA GLY A 38 4.22 -20.63 -3.29
C GLY A 38 3.83 -19.15 -3.42
N LYS A 39 2.58 -18.79 -3.16
CA LYS A 39 2.08 -17.40 -3.27
C LYS A 39 1.90 -16.74 -1.91
N HIS A 40 1.92 -15.41 -1.88
CA HIS A 40 1.77 -14.63 -0.65
C HIS A 40 0.28 -14.45 -0.27
N LEU A 41 -0.41 -15.58 -0.06
CA LEU A 41 -1.86 -15.66 0.11
C LEU A 41 -2.41 -14.80 1.25
N LEU A 42 -1.61 -14.57 2.29
CA LEU A 42 -1.99 -13.78 3.48
C LEU A 42 -1.44 -12.35 3.45
N SER A 43 -0.74 -11.96 2.36
CA SER A 43 -0.15 -10.63 2.23
C SER A 43 -1.17 -9.63 1.72
N LEU A 44 -1.89 -8.97 2.64
CA LEU A 44 -2.87 -7.94 2.27
C LEU A 44 -2.20 -6.75 1.58
N LYS A 45 -2.89 -6.18 0.60
CA LYS A 45 -2.64 -4.84 0.08
C LYS A 45 -2.72 -3.80 1.20
N ASP A 46 -2.13 -2.64 0.98
CA ASP A 46 -2.18 -1.57 1.97
C ASP A 46 -3.54 -0.86 1.91
N MET A 47 -4.16 -0.69 3.07
CA MET A 47 -5.45 -0.02 3.16
C MET A 47 -5.28 1.47 2.87
N ASN A 48 -5.97 1.95 1.83
CA ASN A 48 -6.05 3.36 1.49
C ASN A 48 -7.51 3.78 1.38
N ARG A 49 -7.92 4.74 2.21
CA ARG A 49 -9.27 5.29 2.25
C ARG A 49 -9.34 6.76 1.86
N GLY A 50 -8.35 7.25 1.14
CA GLY A 50 -8.28 8.63 0.73
C GLY A 50 -9.47 9.09 -0.13
N GLU A 51 -10.01 8.22 -0.97
CA GLU A 51 -11.19 8.52 -1.78
C GLU A 51 -12.51 8.48 -0.97
N TYR A 52 -12.48 7.92 0.23
CA TYR A 52 -13.64 7.78 1.10
C TYR A 52 -13.59 8.71 2.32
N LEU A 53 -12.70 9.70 2.32
CA LEU A 53 -12.54 10.62 3.47
C LEU A 53 -13.82 11.39 3.78
N GLU A 54 -14.55 11.83 2.76
CA GLU A 54 -15.80 12.57 2.96
C GLU A 54 -16.88 11.67 3.57
N GLU A 55 -17.03 10.44 3.10
CA GLU A 55 -17.94 9.46 3.69
C GLU A 55 -17.56 9.14 5.14
N LEU A 56 -16.27 9.13 5.47
CA LEU A 56 -15.80 8.93 6.83
C LEU A 56 -16.17 10.11 7.75
N LEU A 57 -16.03 11.33 7.25
CA LEU A 57 -16.45 12.54 7.99
C LEU A 57 -17.96 12.56 8.22
N ASP A 58 -18.75 12.25 7.20
CA ASP A 58 -20.22 12.15 7.30
C ASP A 58 -20.66 11.07 8.30
N ALA A 59 -19.88 10.00 8.43
CA ALA A 59 -20.09 8.96 9.45
C ALA A 59 -19.61 9.38 10.88
N GLY A 60 -19.13 10.61 11.05
CA GLY A 60 -18.71 11.16 12.36
C GLY A 60 -17.26 10.85 12.74
N VAL A 61 -16.43 10.37 11.83
CA VAL A 61 -15.00 10.15 12.10
C VAL A 61 -14.29 11.50 12.24
N SER A 62 -13.73 11.77 13.40
CA SER A 62 -13.06 13.04 13.73
C SER A 62 -11.53 12.94 13.78
N SER A 63 -10.96 11.74 13.73
CA SER A 63 -9.53 11.51 13.79
C SER A 63 -9.11 10.35 12.90
N LEU A 64 -8.01 10.52 12.18
CA LEU A 64 -7.45 9.51 11.27
C LEU A 64 -6.06 9.13 11.76
N LYS A 65 -5.78 7.83 11.79
CA LYS A 65 -4.46 7.29 12.14
C LYS A 65 -3.77 6.75 10.90
N ILE A 66 -2.58 7.28 10.61
CA ILE A 66 -1.71 6.78 9.54
C ILE A 66 -0.66 5.87 10.18
N GLU A 67 -0.58 4.63 9.72
CA GLU A 67 0.44 3.69 10.17
C GLU A 67 1.70 3.84 9.31
N GLY A 68 2.83 4.11 9.98
CA GLY A 68 4.12 4.34 9.34
C GLY A 68 5.28 3.69 10.05
N ARG A 69 5.02 2.70 10.92
CA ARG A 69 6.08 2.01 11.66
C ARG A 69 7.09 1.38 10.70
N LEU A 70 8.37 1.58 10.97
CA LEU A 70 9.49 1.13 10.15
C LEU A 70 9.47 1.70 8.72
N LYS A 71 8.83 2.84 8.53
CA LYS A 71 8.88 3.61 7.28
C LYS A 71 9.84 4.77 7.42
N ASP A 72 10.41 5.18 6.29
CA ASP A 72 11.31 6.33 6.23
C ASP A 72 10.56 7.67 6.34
N VAL A 73 11.33 8.74 6.48
CA VAL A 73 10.79 10.10 6.59
C VAL A 73 10.04 10.52 5.33
N SER A 74 10.50 10.07 4.15
CA SER A 74 9.87 10.40 2.86
C SER A 74 8.48 9.81 2.77
N TYR A 75 8.31 8.56 3.21
CA TYR A 75 6.99 7.92 3.33
C TYR A 75 6.05 8.75 4.22
N VAL A 76 6.51 9.10 5.43
CA VAL A 76 5.68 9.84 6.40
C VAL A 76 5.28 11.19 5.82
N LYS A 77 6.22 11.95 5.26
CA LYS A 77 5.95 13.25 4.65
C LYS A 77 4.95 13.13 3.49
N ASN A 78 5.19 12.24 2.56
CA ASN A 78 4.38 12.11 1.35
C ASN A 78 2.95 11.66 1.67
N VAL A 79 2.79 10.60 2.46
CA VAL A 79 1.46 10.06 2.80
C VAL A 79 0.65 11.04 3.66
N THR A 80 1.29 11.69 4.64
CA THR A 80 0.62 12.68 5.48
C THR A 80 0.20 13.91 4.68
N ALA A 81 1.06 14.40 3.79
CA ALA A 81 0.74 15.51 2.90
C ALA A 81 -0.40 15.16 1.94
N TRP A 82 -0.40 13.95 1.39
CA TRP A 82 -1.44 13.48 0.48
C TRP A 82 -2.84 13.46 1.15
N TYR A 83 -2.93 12.87 2.34
CA TYR A 83 -4.17 12.88 3.11
C TYR A 83 -4.57 14.30 3.54
N ARG A 84 -3.60 15.13 3.92
CA ARG A 84 -3.88 16.51 4.33
C ARG A 84 -4.45 17.33 3.18
N LYS A 85 -3.88 17.25 1.99
CA LYS A 85 -4.41 17.94 0.79
C LYS A 85 -5.85 17.51 0.48
N LYS A 86 -6.15 16.21 0.54
CA LYS A 86 -7.51 15.72 0.33
C LYS A 86 -8.49 16.25 1.37
N LEU A 87 -8.13 16.24 2.65
CA LEU A 87 -8.95 16.79 3.71
C LEU A 87 -9.16 18.30 3.54
N ASP A 88 -8.12 19.05 3.20
CA ASP A 88 -8.23 20.50 2.99
C ASP A 88 -9.17 20.82 1.81
N ALA A 89 -9.14 20.03 0.75
CA ALA A 89 -10.08 20.17 -0.37
C ALA A 89 -11.54 19.89 0.03
N ILE A 90 -11.78 18.94 0.93
CA ILE A 90 -13.11 18.68 1.48
C ILE A 90 -13.55 19.86 2.35
N LEU A 91 -12.71 20.30 3.26
CA LEU A 91 -13.02 21.39 4.20
C LEU A 91 -13.29 22.72 3.47
N ALA A 92 -12.65 22.95 2.31
CA ALA A 92 -12.88 24.14 1.51
C ALA A 92 -14.31 24.21 0.91
N ARG A 93 -14.97 23.06 0.68
CA ARG A 93 -16.31 22.98 0.11
C ARG A 93 -17.41 22.59 1.10
N ARG A 94 -17.03 22.14 2.29
CA ARG A 94 -17.95 21.63 3.33
C ARG A 94 -17.79 22.49 4.61
N PRO A 95 -18.48 23.63 4.73
CA PRO A 95 -18.32 24.59 5.83
C PRO A 95 -18.77 24.05 7.19
N GLU A 96 -19.56 22.99 7.23
CA GLU A 96 -19.97 22.29 8.44
C GLU A 96 -18.80 21.55 9.13
N TYR A 97 -17.73 21.28 8.39
CA TYR A 97 -16.49 20.71 8.94
C TYR A 97 -15.42 21.78 9.15
N ARG A 98 -14.62 21.62 10.18
CA ARG A 98 -13.50 22.51 10.45
C ARG A 98 -12.28 21.75 10.96
N ARG A 99 -11.12 22.34 10.79
CA ARG A 99 -9.88 21.77 11.35
C ARG A 99 -9.93 21.80 12.87
N ALA A 100 -9.49 20.70 13.50
CA ALA A 100 -9.28 20.65 14.94
C ALA A 100 -7.97 21.34 15.36
N SER A 101 -7.00 21.47 14.46
CA SER A 101 -5.70 22.11 14.72
C SER A 101 -5.60 23.49 14.06
N ALA A 102 -4.91 24.43 14.73
CA ALA A 102 -4.64 25.77 14.21
C ALA A 102 -3.48 25.82 13.19
N GLY A 103 -2.64 24.78 13.12
CA GLY A 103 -1.46 24.75 12.26
C GLY A 103 -1.79 24.66 10.77
N HIS A 104 -0.92 25.23 9.94
CA HIS A 104 -0.94 25.13 8.50
C HIS A 104 0.28 24.35 8.02
N SER A 105 0.08 23.53 6.99
CA SER A 105 1.18 22.80 6.34
C SER A 105 1.42 23.36 4.94
N THR A 106 2.67 23.60 4.63
CA THR A 106 3.13 23.98 3.28
C THR A 106 3.99 22.86 2.71
N TYR A 107 3.88 22.63 1.43
CA TYR A 107 4.59 21.55 0.73
C TYR A 107 5.36 22.11 -0.44
N THR A 108 6.61 21.69 -0.59
CA THR A 108 7.47 22.03 -1.74
C THR A 108 7.45 20.95 -2.83
N PHE A 109 6.55 19.96 -2.69
CA PHE A 109 6.40 18.83 -3.60
C PHE A 109 4.92 18.50 -3.79
N GLU A 110 4.60 17.81 -4.88
CA GLU A 110 3.27 17.22 -5.08
C GLU A 110 3.22 15.83 -4.46
N PRO A 111 2.38 15.62 -3.43
CA PRO A 111 2.28 14.32 -2.77
C PRO A 111 1.51 13.32 -3.63
N VAL A 112 2.11 12.15 -3.83
CA VAL A 112 1.55 11.02 -4.60
C VAL A 112 1.71 9.76 -3.74
N ALA A 113 0.60 9.20 -3.26
CA ALA A 113 0.63 8.07 -2.33
C ALA A 113 1.34 6.84 -2.93
N GLU A 114 1.16 6.60 -4.22
CA GLU A 114 1.72 5.48 -4.97
C GLU A 114 3.26 5.49 -5.01
N LYS A 115 3.88 6.67 -4.97
CA LYS A 115 5.34 6.84 -4.94
C LYS A 115 5.98 6.41 -3.61
N SER A 116 5.17 6.24 -2.59
CA SER A 116 5.62 5.69 -1.31
C SER A 116 5.51 4.18 -1.29
N PHE A 117 6.09 3.57 -0.24
CA PHE A 117 5.95 2.12 -0.04
C PHE A 117 4.48 1.71 -0.05
N ASN A 118 4.11 0.84 -0.98
CA ASN A 118 2.80 0.20 -1.00
C ASN A 118 2.88 -1.19 -1.66
N ARG A 119 1.97 -2.07 -1.32
CA ARG A 119 1.78 -3.41 -1.90
C ARG A 119 0.55 -3.46 -2.82
N GLY A 120 0.25 -2.36 -3.46
CA GLY A 120 -1.05 -2.05 -4.03
C GLY A 120 -2.01 -1.56 -2.95
N PHE A 121 -3.02 -0.80 -3.36
CA PHE A 121 -4.01 -0.25 -2.46
C PHE A 121 -5.33 -1.00 -2.52
N THR A 122 -6.03 -1.00 -1.39
CA THR A 122 -7.38 -1.53 -1.27
C THR A 122 -8.18 -0.68 -0.29
N PRO A 123 -9.48 -0.43 -0.54
CA PRO A 123 -10.37 0.16 0.46
C PRO A 123 -10.75 -0.85 1.55
N PHE A 124 -10.34 -2.10 1.45
CA PHE A 124 -10.55 -3.20 2.40
C PHE A 124 -11.98 -3.29 2.93
N LEU A 125 -12.84 -3.95 2.22
CA LEU A 125 -14.24 -4.24 2.61
C LEU A 125 -15.08 -3.00 2.97
N TRP A 126 -14.74 -1.83 2.39
CA TRP A 126 -15.45 -0.59 2.71
C TRP A 126 -16.92 -0.61 2.25
N LYS A 127 -17.16 -0.91 0.99
CA LYS A 127 -18.50 -0.97 0.40
C LYS A 127 -18.97 -2.41 0.15
N GLU A 128 -18.06 -3.27 -0.22
CA GLU A 128 -18.36 -4.65 -0.60
C GLU A 128 -17.21 -5.61 -0.25
N ARG A 129 -17.50 -6.90 -0.27
CA ARG A 129 -16.47 -7.93 -0.24
C ARG A 129 -15.80 -8.03 -1.60
N THR A 130 -14.60 -7.50 -1.71
CA THR A 130 -13.76 -7.70 -2.88
C THR A 130 -12.84 -8.89 -2.70
N LYS A 131 -12.62 -9.65 -3.78
CA LYS A 131 -11.65 -10.76 -3.78
C LYS A 131 -10.21 -10.28 -3.92
N ASP A 132 -9.99 -9.07 -4.46
CA ASP A 132 -8.68 -8.51 -4.75
C ASP A 132 -8.11 -7.68 -3.58
N ILE A 133 -7.97 -8.31 -2.41
CA ILE A 133 -7.42 -7.66 -1.21
C ILE A 133 -5.98 -8.07 -0.89
N THR A 134 -5.41 -9.01 -1.66
CA THR A 134 -4.08 -9.57 -1.39
C THR A 134 -3.06 -9.17 -2.46
N SER A 135 -1.82 -9.00 -2.05
CA SER A 135 -0.66 -8.86 -2.92
C SER A 135 -0.02 -10.23 -3.10
N PHE A 136 -0.51 -10.99 -4.07
CA PHE A 136 -0.19 -12.41 -4.28
C PHE A 136 1.27 -12.65 -4.66
N ASP A 137 1.84 -11.79 -5.50
CA ASP A 137 3.12 -12.05 -6.14
C ASP A 137 4.30 -11.51 -5.36
N THR A 138 4.06 -10.53 -4.48
CA THR A 138 5.14 -9.97 -3.65
C THR A 138 4.63 -9.36 -2.35
N PRO A 139 5.36 -9.53 -1.24
CA PRO A 139 5.09 -8.82 0.01
C PRO A 139 5.85 -7.48 0.07
N LYS A 140 6.64 -7.16 -0.96
CA LYS A 140 7.47 -5.96 -1.06
C LYS A 140 6.70 -4.80 -1.71
N SER A 141 7.31 -3.61 -1.71
CA SER A 141 6.72 -2.43 -2.36
C SER A 141 6.58 -2.65 -3.86
N LEU A 142 5.43 -2.24 -4.39
CA LEU A 142 5.18 -2.16 -5.83
C LEU A 142 5.59 -0.80 -6.41
N GLY A 143 5.44 0.28 -5.61
CA GLY A 143 5.65 1.63 -6.10
C GLY A 143 4.53 2.10 -7.05
N GLU A 144 4.82 3.13 -7.82
CA GLU A 144 3.95 3.65 -8.87
C GLU A 144 4.17 2.90 -10.19
N PRO A 145 3.13 2.42 -10.88
CA PRO A 145 3.31 1.83 -12.20
C PRO A 145 3.76 2.88 -13.21
N VAL A 146 4.86 2.60 -13.90
CA VAL A 146 5.48 3.55 -14.85
C VAL A 146 5.28 3.16 -16.32
N GLY A 147 4.94 1.92 -16.60
CA GLY A 147 4.67 1.43 -17.93
C GLY A 147 5.11 -0.02 -18.16
N THR A 148 5.11 -0.42 -19.41
CA THR A 148 5.52 -1.76 -19.83
C THR A 148 6.83 -1.70 -20.60
N VAL A 149 7.73 -2.65 -20.38
CA VAL A 149 8.96 -2.77 -21.15
C VAL A 149 8.61 -3.07 -22.61
N LYS A 150 9.07 -2.21 -23.52
CA LYS A 150 8.79 -2.31 -24.94
C LYS A 150 9.91 -3.02 -25.70
N GLU A 151 11.14 -2.71 -25.35
CA GLU A 151 12.31 -3.22 -26.07
C GLU A 151 13.48 -3.40 -25.10
N LEU A 152 14.25 -4.46 -25.31
CA LEU A 152 15.49 -4.74 -24.59
C LEU A 152 16.66 -4.66 -25.57
N LYS A 153 17.72 -3.92 -25.22
CA LYS A 153 18.96 -3.79 -26.01
C LYS A 153 20.17 -3.91 -25.08
N GLY A 154 20.77 -5.10 -25.04
CA GLY A 154 21.90 -5.38 -24.15
C GLY A 154 21.57 -5.07 -22.70
N ASN A 155 22.22 -4.07 -22.11
CA ASN A 155 21.99 -3.63 -20.72
C ASN A 155 20.99 -2.47 -20.58
N SER A 156 20.28 -2.15 -21.64
CA SER A 156 19.28 -1.07 -21.65
C SER A 156 17.91 -1.57 -22.10
N PHE A 157 16.88 -0.83 -21.73
CA PHE A 157 15.50 -1.12 -22.13
C PHE A 157 14.73 0.18 -22.34
N THR A 158 13.67 0.11 -23.13
CA THR A 158 12.72 1.21 -23.29
C THR A 158 11.39 0.85 -22.63
N ILE A 159 10.74 1.87 -22.08
CA ILE A 159 9.43 1.74 -21.41
C ILE A 159 8.39 2.45 -22.29
N ALA A 160 7.29 1.77 -22.57
CA ALA A 160 6.07 2.40 -23.07
C ALA A 160 5.28 2.95 -21.88
N GLY A 161 5.39 4.24 -21.64
CA GLY A 161 4.72 4.95 -20.54
C GLY A 161 4.92 6.45 -20.64
N LEU A 162 4.12 7.19 -19.88
CA LEU A 162 4.16 8.66 -19.86
C LEU A 162 4.82 9.23 -18.59
N LYS A 163 5.35 8.37 -17.72
CA LYS A 163 5.95 8.79 -16.44
C LYS A 163 7.42 9.20 -16.66
N GLN A 164 7.77 10.31 -16.06
CA GLN A 164 9.15 10.76 -16.01
C GLN A 164 9.91 9.99 -14.93
N LEU A 165 11.05 9.43 -15.30
CA LEU A 165 12.01 8.81 -14.41
C LEU A 165 13.19 9.74 -14.16
N ASN A 166 13.79 9.66 -12.99
CA ASN A 166 14.97 10.40 -12.61
C ASN A 166 16.13 9.46 -12.30
N ASN A 167 17.35 9.98 -12.39
CA ASN A 167 18.52 9.23 -11.97
C ASN A 167 18.42 8.88 -10.47
N GLY A 168 18.59 7.61 -10.14
CA GLY A 168 18.46 7.10 -8.78
C GLY A 168 17.11 6.48 -8.46
N ASP A 169 16.11 6.56 -9.36
CA ASP A 169 14.85 5.85 -9.18
C ASP A 169 15.06 4.34 -9.22
N GLY A 170 14.54 3.65 -8.22
CA GLY A 170 14.54 2.19 -8.18
C GLY A 170 13.40 1.63 -9.04
N LEU A 171 13.74 0.75 -9.98
CA LEU A 171 12.75 0.10 -10.85
C LEU A 171 12.53 -1.35 -10.42
N THR A 172 11.28 -1.80 -10.50
CA THR A 172 10.88 -3.17 -10.22
C THR A 172 10.15 -3.70 -11.45
N PHE A 173 10.50 -4.91 -11.86
CA PHE A 173 9.87 -5.60 -12.98
C PHE A 173 9.11 -6.82 -12.48
N PHE A 174 8.04 -7.15 -13.19
CA PHE A 174 7.37 -8.43 -13.07
C PHE A 174 7.50 -9.15 -14.43
N ASN A 175 7.85 -10.43 -14.39
CA ASN A 175 7.80 -11.26 -15.58
C ASN A 175 6.36 -11.72 -15.86
N GLU A 176 6.13 -12.42 -16.95
CA GLU A 176 4.81 -12.96 -17.32
C GLU A 176 4.24 -13.94 -16.28
N LYS A 177 5.08 -14.52 -15.43
CA LYS A 177 4.68 -15.42 -14.34
C LYS A 177 4.35 -14.67 -13.05
N GLY A 178 4.51 -13.34 -13.03
CA GLY A 178 4.31 -12.51 -11.84
C GLY A 178 5.50 -12.52 -10.87
N ASP A 179 6.67 -13.05 -11.29
CA ASP A 179 7.85 -13.00 -10.43
C ASP A 179 8.50 -11.62 -10.50
N ARG A 180 8.87 -11.09 -9.35
CA ARG A 180 9.55 -9.82 -9.22
C ARG A 180 11.07 -9.97 -9.47
N LYS A 181 11.59 -9.09 -10.31
CA LYS A 181 13.02 -8.89 -10.55
C LYS A 181 13.48 -7.54 -10.05
#